data_9f762c3de6e6954d07b0de46403cfabc
#
_entry.id   9f762c3de6e6954d07b0de46403cfabc
#
_cell.length_a   1.000
_cell.length_b   1.000
_cell.length_c   1.000
_cell.angle_alpha   90.00
_cell.angle_beta   90.00
_cell.angle_gamma   90.00
#
_symmetry.space_group_name_H-M   'P 1'
#
loop_
_entity.id
_entity.type
_entity.pdbx_description
1 polymer ?
#
loop_
_entity_poly.entity_id
_entity_poly.type
_entity_poly.pdbx_seq_one_letter_code
_entity_poly.pdbx_strand_id
1 'polypeptide(L)'
;MNAIETQFNTPLVDKLEIRVVVDSFYDRFAPKLEHPSVKIEQTGRLPGKQMTSLAGEWGLSLHLSSRWKGVISEYLLDFGYTPEIISRNFDILGINPEKINGLILSHGHRDHFGGLDGFIKNFRTRMRGDINL
;
A
#
# COMPACT_ATOMS: atom_id res chain seq x y z
N MET A 1 -33.08 -22.80 8.99
CA MET A 1 -32.63 -21.64 8.18
C MET A 1 -31.58 -22.15 7.22
N ASN A 2 -31.88 -22.16 5.93
CA ASN A 2 -30.91 -22.56 4.93
C ASN A 2 -29.92 -21.38 4.75
N ALA A 3 -28.63 -21.66 4.95
CA ALA A 3 -27.59 -20.70 4.63
C ALA A 3 -27.64 -20.43 3.12
N ILE A 4 -27.76 -19.17 2.73
CA ILE A 4 -27.62 -18.74 1.35
C ILE A 4 -26.11 -18.75 1.09
N GLU A 5 -25.61 -19.79 0.40
CA GLU A 5 -24.24 -19.76 -0.14
C GLU A 5 -24.20 -18.71 -1.26
N THR A 6 -23.61 -17.57 -0.96
CA THR A 6 -23.31 -16.56 -1.98
C THR A 6 -21.99 -16.94 -2.64
N GLN A 7 -22.05 -17.51 -3.82
CA GLN A 7 -20.85 -17.85 -4.59
C GLN A 7 -20.35 -16.60 -5.33
N PHE A 8 -19.24 -16.03 -4.89
CA PHE A 8 -18.56 -14.96 -5.60
C PHE A 8 -17.69 -15.54 -6.71
N ASN A 9 -18.02 -15.24 -7.93
CA ASN A 9 -17.20 -15.63 -9.08
C ASN A 9 -16.16 -14.52 -9.32
N THR A 10 -15.02 -14.59 -8.63
CA THR A 10 -13.91 -13.64 -8.80
C THR A 10 -13.03 -14.04 -9.97
N PRO A 11 -12.71 -13.14 -10.90
CA PRO A 11 -11.76 -13.45 -11.95
C PRO A 11 -10.37 -13.73 -11.38
N LEU A 12 -9.68 -14.72 -11.95
CA LEU A 12 -8.28 -14.98 -11.63
C LEU A 12 -7.41 -13.86 -12.18
N VAL A 13 -6.38 -13.47 -11.43
CA VAL A 13 -5.35 -12.55 -11.90
C VAL A 13 -4.10 -13.34 -12.30
N ASP A 14 -3.36 -12.84 -13.28
CA ASP A 14 -2.10 -13.47 -13.72
C ASP A 14 -1.00 -13.30 -12.67
N LYS A 15 -1.04 -12.17 -11.96
CA LYS A 15 -0.08 -11.84 -10.90
C LYS A 15 -0.71 -10.86 -9.90
N LEU A 16 -0.44 -11.08 -8.63
CA LEU A 16 -0.69 -10.12 -7.55
C LEU A 16 0.62 -9.83 -6.83
N GLU A 17 0.97 -8.56 -6.73
CA GLU A 17 2.09 -8.07 -5.92
C GLU A 17 1.51 -7.27 -4.75
N ILE A 18 1.98 -7.58 -3.55
CA ILE A 18 1.60 -6.91 -2.31
C ILE A 18 2.86 -6.27 -1.74
N ARG A 19 2.84 -4.97 -1.56
CA ARG A 19 3.95 -4.21 -0.99
C ARG A 19 3.52 -3.55 0.31
N VAL A 20 4.23 -3.81 1.39
CA VAL A 20 3.94 -3.20 2.68
C VAL A 20 4.38 -1.75 2.65
N VAL A 21 3.46 -0.82 2.94
CA VAL A 21 3.70 0.62 3.03
C VAL A 21 3.84 1.07 4.48
N VAL A 22 2.95 0.58 5.35
CA VAL A 22 2.98 0.80 6.80
C VAL A 22 2.79 -0.55 7.49
N ASP A 23 3.60 -0.81 8.49
CA ASP A 23 3.46 -1.91 9.43
C ASP A 23 4.00 -1.48 10.80
N SER A 24 3.62 -2.21 11.83
CA SER A 24 3.99 -1.94 13.23
C SER A 24 5.49 -2.03 13.49
N PHE A 25 6.22 -2.70 12.61
CA PHE A 25 7.65 -2.94 12.78
C PHE A 25 8.42 -2.75 11.47
N TYR A 26 9.57 -2.07 11.56
CA TYR A 26 10.54 -1.97 10.48
C TYR A 26 11.93 -2.32 10.98
N ASP A 27 12.50 -3.41 10.47
CA ASP A 27 13.87 -3.79 10.75
C ASP A 27 14.81 -3.40 9.60
N ARG A 28 15.59 -2.33 9.83
CA ARG A 28 16.57 -1.85 8.87
C ARG A 28 17.70 -2.85 8.63
N PHE A 29 17.97 -3.70 9.60
CA PHE A 29 19.07 -4.67 9.56
C PHE A 29 18.58 -6.10 9.33
N ALA A 30 17.33 -6.26 8.94
CA ALA A 30 16.81 -7.57 8.58
C ALA A 30 17.74 -8.26 7.58
N PRO A 31 18.06 -9.53 7.77
CA PRO A 31 18.90 -10.27 6.85
C PRO A 31 18.22 -10.34 5.47
N LYS A 32 19.03 -10.37 4.43
CA LYS A 32 18.49 -10.59 3.08
C LYS A 32 17.81 -11.96 3.05
N LEU A 33 16.53 -11.95 2.69
CA LEU A 33 15.77 -13.17 2.46
C LEU A 33 15.80 -13.46 0.97
N GLU A 34 16.34 -14.61 0.61
CA GLU A 34 16.26 -15.13 -0.76
C GLU A 34 15.05 -16.06 -0.85
N HIS A 35 13.96 -15.56 -1.42
CA HIS A 35 12.75 -16.32 -1.66
C HIS A 35 12.14 -15.90 -3.00
N PRO A 36 11.71 -16.86 -3.85
CA PRO A 36 11.21 -16.51 -5.20
C PRO A 36 10.02 -15.55 -5.22
N SER A 37 9.22 -15.55 -4.16
CA SER A 37 7.99 -14.75 -4.07
C SER A 37 8.09 -13.58 -3.08
N VAL A 38 9.24 -13.39 -2.41
CA VAL A 38 9.41 -12.32 -1.40
C VAL A 38 10.65 -11.52 -1.72
N LYS A 39 10.50 -10.21 -1.79
CA LYS A 39 11.59 -9.26 -1.93
C LYS A 39 11.62 -8.33 -0.73
N ILE A 40 12.75 -8.28 -0.03
CA ILE A 40 12.96 -7.28 1.01
C ILE A 40 13.53 -6.02 0.35
N GLU A 41 12.82 -4.90 0.47
CA GLU A 41 13.25 -3.59 0.01
C GLU A 41 13.95 -2.87 1.16
N GLN A 42 15.26 -2.71 1.03
CA GLN A 42 16.02 -1.89 1.97
C GLN A 42 16.13 -0.49 1.42
N THR A 43 15.59 0.49 2.15
CA THR A 43 15.73 1.90 1.79
C THR A 43 17.15 2.34 2.08
N GLY A 44 17.86 2.67 1.02
CA GLY A 44 19.23 3.20 1.06
C GLY A 44 19.25 4.68 0.70
N ARG A 45 20.48 5.16 0.47
CA ARG A 45 20.72 6.52 -0.01
C ARG A 45 20.17 6.67 -1.43
N LEU A 46 19.06 7.35 -1.59
CA LEU A 46 18.61 7.76 -2.92
C LEU A 46 19.61 8.80 -3.48
N PRO A 47 20.04 8.71 -4.76
CA PRO A 47 20.94 9.69 -5.34
C PRO A 47 20.42 11.11 -5.15
N GLY A 48 21.27 12.00 -4.60
CA GLY A 48 20.93 13.42 -4.38
C GLY A 48 20.02 13.71 -3.18
N LYS A 49 19.64 12.71 -2.37
CA LYS A 49 18.84 12.90 -1.14
C LYS A 49 19.63 12.49 0.10
N GLN A 50 19.26 13.08 1.25
CA GLN A 50 19.75 12.60 2.55
C GLN A 50 19.31 11.15 2.77
N MET A 51 20.03 10.42 3.62
CA MET A 51 19.64 9.07 4.01
C MET A 51 18.21 9.09 4.55
N THR A 52 17.33 8.38 3.86
CA THR A 52 15.92 8.23 4.25
C THR A 52 15.66 6.79 4.67
N SER A 53 14.84 6.61 5.68
CA SER A 53 14.40 5.30 6.15
C SER A 53 12.90 5.26 6.15
N LEU A 54 12.32 4.11 5.82
CA LEU A 54 10.92 3.84 6.14
C LEU A 54 10.73 4.00 7.66
N ALA A 55 9.54 4.34 8.07
CA ALA A 55 9.16 4.37 9.47
C ALA A 55 8.01 3.40 9.70
N GLY A 56 8.07 2.66 10.82
CA GLY A 56 6.97 1.84 11.32
C GLY A 56 6.10 2.63 12.29
N GLU A 57 4.85 2.27 12.34
CA GLU A 57 3.90 2.71 13.38
C GLU A 57 2.86 1.61 13.56
N TRP A 58 2.14 1.63 14.69
CA TRP A 58 1.03 0.73 14.88
C TRP A 58 -0.05 0.99 13.82
N GLY A 59 -0.25 0.05 12.90
CA GLY A 59 -1.20 0.15 11.82
C GLY A 59 -0.75 -0.59 10.57
N LEU A 60 -1.61 -0.60 9.58
CA LEU A 60 -1.38 -1.29 8.31
C LEU A 60 -1.65 -0.38 7.12
N SER A 61 -0.80 -0.48 6.11
CA SER A 61 -1.11 -0.01 4.75
C SER A 61 -0.39 -0.87 3.73
N LEU A 62 -1.12 -1.32 2.72
CA LEU A 62 -0.62 -2.19 1.65
C LEU A 62 -0.87 -1.55 0.28
N HIS A 63 0.15 -1.51 -0.56
CA HIS A 63 0.01 -1.24 -1.97
C HIS A 63 -0.16 -2.57 -2.71
N LEU A 64 -1.25 -2.70 -3.44
CA LEU A 64 -1.62 -3.89 -4.21
C LEU A 64 -1.47 -3.57 -5.69
N SER A 65 -0.75 -4.40 -6.43
CA SER A 65 -0.65 -4.32 -7.88
C SER A 65 -1.07 -5.65 -8.48
N SER A 66 -2.17 -5.66 -9.20
CA SER A 66 -2.68 -6.84 -9.90
C SER A 66 -2.47 -6.71 -11.39
N ARG A 67 -2.16 -7.85 -12.04
CA ARG A 67 -2.08 -7.94 -13.50
C ARG A 67 -3.07 -8.98 -13.99
N TRP A 68 -3.86 -8.60 -14.99
CA TRP A 68 -4.78 -9.50 -15.68
C TRP A 68 -4.77 -9.19 -17.17
N LYS A 69 -4.46 -10.17 -18.00
CA LYS A 69 -4.37 -10.03 -19.47
C LYS A 69 -3.59 -8.80 -19.93
N GLY A 70 -2.48 -8.54 -19.27
CA GLY A 70 -1.59 -7.39 -19.58
C GLY A 70 -2.02 -6.05 -18.96
N VAL A 71 -3.23 -5.94 -18.42
CA VAL A 71 -3.71 -4.74 -17.72
C VAL A 71 -3.22 -4.76 -16.27
N ILE A 72 -2.66 -3.65 -15.80
CA ILE A 72 -2.23 -3.46 -14.42
C ILE A 72 -3.23 -2.55 -13.72
N SER A 73 -3.66 -2.97 -12.53
CA SER A 73 -4.51 -2.18 -11.64
C SER A 73 -3.85 -2.09 -10.27
N GLU A 74 -3.78 -0.87 -9.74
CA GLU A 74 -3.10 -0.58 -8.48
C GLU A 74 -4.10 -0.03 -7.45
N TYR A 75 -4.01 -0.51 -6.21
CA TYR A 75 -4.90 -0.12 -5.11
C TYR A 75 -4.08 0.14 -3.86
N LEU A 76 -4.58 1.01 -3.00
CA LEU A 76 -4.06 1.20 -1.66
C LEU A 76 -5.09 0.66 -0.67
N LEU A 77 -4.70 -0.33 0.11
CA LEU A 77 -5.51 -0.93 1.17
C LEU A 77 -5.01 -0.42 2.52
N ASP A 78 -5.90 0.21 3.26
CA ASP A 78 -5.67 0.84 4.56
C ASP A 78 -4.60 1.96 4.54
N PHE A 79 -4.55 2.75 5.61
CA PHE A 79 -3.85 4.04 5.61
C PHE A 79 -2.98 4.27 6.85
N GLY A 80 -2.75 3.23 7.67
CA GLY A 80 -1.97 3.37 8.89
C GLY A 80 -2.65 4.23 9.95
N TYR A 81 -1.88 4.65 10.94
CA TYR A 81 -2.36 5.42 12.09
C TYR A 81 -2.23 6.92 11.90
N THR A 82 -1.12 7.39 11.26
CA THR A 82 -0.85 8.80 11.05
C THR A 82 -0.59 9.14 9.59
N PRO A 83 -1.04 10.32 9.12
CA PRO A 83 -0.80 10.77 7.74
C PRO A 83 0.68 11.02 7.44
N GLU A 84 1.49 11.34 8.44
CA GLU A 84 2.92 11.62 8.30
C GLU A 84 3.67 10.36 7.88
N ILE A 85 3.39 9.24 8.53
CA ILE A 85 4.11 7.98 8.28
C ILE A 85 3.72 7.39 6.93
N ILE A 86 2.42 7.28 6.64
CA ILE A 86 2.00 6.76 5.34
C ILE A 86 2.50 7.62 4.19
N SER A 87 2.39 8.95 4.29
CA SER A 87 2.84 9.86 3.22
C SER A 87 4.34 9.78 3.00
N ARG A 88 5.12 9.74 4.09
CA ARG A 88 6.56 9.56 4.04
C ARG A 88 6.96 8.26 3.35
N ASN A 89 6.38 7.15 3.80
CA ASN A 89 6.70 5.83 3.26
C ASN A 89 6.28 5.70 1.80
N PHE A 90 5.12 6.24 1.44
CA PHE A 90 4.60 6.26 0.08
C PHE A 90 5.59 6.95 -0.89
N ASP A 91 6.11 8.13 -0.49
CA ASP A 91 7.09 8.87 -1.28
C ASP A 91 8.45 8.15 -1.35
N ILE A 92 8.93 7.59 -0.24
CA ILE A 92 10.21 6.84 -0.20
C ILE A 92 10.14 5.60 -1.08
N LEU A 93 9.02 4.90 -1.06
CA LEU A 93 8.78 3.71 -1.88
C LEU A 93 8.58 4.06 -3.36
N GLY A 94 8.42 5.35 -3.70
CA GLY A 94 8.25 5.83 -5.08
C GLY A 94 6.94 5.35 -5.72
N ILE A 95 5.89 5.14 -4.91
CA ILE A 95 4.57 4.75 -5.44
C ILE A 95 3.96 5.97 -6.14
N ASN A 96 3.52 5.79 -7.39
CA ASN A 96 2.95 6.89 -8.16
C ASN A 96 1.45 7.03 -7.89
N PRO A 97 0.97 8.14 -7.27
CA PRO A 97 -0.44 8.35 -7.00
C PRO A 97 -1.34 8.31 -8.24
N GLU A 98 -0.83 8.73 -9.42
CA GLU A 98 -1.59 8.71 -10.67
C GLU A 98 -1.99 7.30 -11.12
N LYS A 99 -1.25 6.28 -10.67
CA LYS A 99 -1.51 4.87 -11.03
C LYS A 99 -2.53 4.21 -10.12
N ILE A 100 -2.84 4.80 -8.96
CA ILE A 100 -3.81 4.24 -8.03
C ILE A 100 -5.20 4.31 -8.64
N ASN A 101 -5.82 3.15 -8.81
CA ASN A 101 -7.17 2.98 -9.37
C ASN A 101 -8.27 3.08 -8.31
N GLY A 102 -7.94 2.77 -7.05
CA GLY A 102 -8.90 2.84 -5.97
C GLY A 102 -8.23 2.76 -4.60
N LEU A 103 -8.94 3.28 -3.61
CA LEU A 103 -8.59 3.21 -2.20
C LEU A 103 -9.53 2.20 -1.54
N ILE A 104 -9.02 1.37 -0.65
CA ILE A 104 -9.80 0.34 0.04
C ILE A 104 -9.59 0.53 1.54
N LEU A 105 -10.68 0.60 2.29
CA LEU A 105 -10.63 0.57 3.74
C LEU A 105 -11.18 -0.77 4.22
N SER A 106 -10.36 -1.53 4.94
CA SER A 106 -10.76 -2.84 5.45
C SER A 106 -11.81 -2.74 6.54
N HIS A 107 -11.62 -1.80 7.47
CA HIS A 107 -12.55 -1.53 8.57
C HIS A 107 -12.25 -0.21 9.27
N GLY A 108 -13.11 0.21 10.19
CA GLY A 108 -13.10 1.52 10.83
C GLY A 108 -12.26 1.62 12.10
N HIS A 109 -11.18 0.85 12.28
CA HIS A 109 -10.24 1.09 13.38
C HIS A 109 -9.19 2.11 12.98
N ARG A 110 -8.76 2.94 13.94
CA ARG A 110 -7.90 4.09 13.66
C ARG A 110 -6.55 3.74 13.05
N ASP A 111 -5.99 2.61 13.40
CA ASP A 111 -4.74 2.06 12.86
C ASP A 111 -4.84 1.61 11.39
N HIS A 112 -6.05 1.67 10.80
CA HIS A 112 -6.32 1.40 9.40
C HIS A 112 -6.77 2.62 8.62
N PHE A 113 -7.47 3.58 9.26
CA PHE A 113 -7.95 4.79 8.56
C PHE A 113 -7.30 6.10 9.03
N GLY A 114 -6.53 6.10 10.11
CA GLY A 114 -6.05 7.31 10.76
C GLY A 114 -5.25 8.23 9.84
N GLY A 115 -4.51 7.67 8.89
CA GLY A 115 -3.76 8.42 7.88
C GLY A 115 -4.57 8.88 6.66
N LEU A 116 -5.80 8.40 6.46
CA LEU A 116 -6.57 8.59 5.21
C LEU A 116 -6.79 10.06 4.84
N ASP A 117 -7.29 10.88 5.77
CA ASP A 117 -7.59 12.29 5.49
C ASP A 117 -6.33 13.07 5.06
N GLY A 118 -5.23 12.90 5.80
CA GLY A 118 -3.96 13.54 5.45
C GLY A 118 -3.34 12.97 4.18
N PHE A 119 -3.47 11.67 3.93
CA PHE A 119 -3.04 11.04 2.69
C PHE A 119 -3.78 11.65 1.49
N ILE A 120 -5.10 11.76 1.56
CA ILE A 120 -5.90 12.40 0.51
C ILE A 120 -5.48 13.87 0.33
N LYS A 121 -5.32 14.65 1.39
CA LYS A 121 -4.86 16.05 1.29
C LYS A 121 -3.51 16.18 0.60
N ASN A 122 -2.59 15.27 0.87
CA ASN A 122 -1.23 15.31 0.32
C ASN A 122 -1.16 14.85 -1.15
N PHE A 123 -2.01 13.93 -1.56
CA PHE A 123 -1.87 13.26 -2.85
C PHE A 123 -3.03 13.48 -3.83
N ARG A 124 -4.19 14.03 -3.40
CA ARG A 124 -5.41 14.15 -4.22
C ARG A 124 -5.17 14.83 -5.57
N THR A 125 -4.38 15.88 -5.61
CA THR A 125 -4.07 16.63 -6.84
C THR A 125 -3.22 15.83 -7.84
N ARG A 126 -2.54 14.78 -7.36
CA ARG A 126 -1.71 13.88 -8.16
C ARG A 126 -2.43 12.57 -8.50
N MET A 127 -3.61 12.34 -7.93
CA MET A 127 -4.42 11.16 -8.21
C MET A 127 -5.33 11.38 -9.42
N ARG A 128 -5.84 10.29 -9.96
CA ARG A 128 -6.90 10.33 -10.99
C ARG A 128 -8.16 11.00 -10.47
N GLY A 129 -8.89 11.67 -11.37
CA GLY A 129 -10.13 12.36 -11.01
C GLY A 129 -11.25 11.41 -10.57
N ASP A 130 -11.24 10.19 -11.09
CA ASP A 130 -12.24 9.14 -10.94
C ASP A 130 -11.91 8.10 -9.87
N ILE A 131 -11.02 8.42 -8.92
CA ILE A 131 -10.65 7.48 -7.86
C ILE A 131 -11.82 7.25 -6.89
N ASN A 132 -12.05 5.99 -6.55
CA ASN A 132 -13.08 5.55 -5.60
C ASN A 132 -12.45 5.13 -4.26
N LEU A 133 -13.24 5.27 -3.20
CA LEU A 133 -12.99 4.75 -1.86
C LEU A 133 -14.07 3.72 -1.54
#